data_04b65a4942c70359edd4b3f4ef1e1305
#
_entry.id   04b65a4942c70359edd4b3f4ef1e1305
#
_cell.length_a   1.000
_cell.length_b   1.000
_cell.length_c   1.000
_cell.angle_alpha   90.00
_cell.angle_beta   90.00
_cell.angle_gamma   90.00
#
_symmetry.space_group_name_H-M   'P 1'
#
loop_
_entity.id
_entity.type
_entity.pdbx_description
1 polymer ?
#
loop_
_entity_poly.entity_id
_entity_poly.type
_entity_poly.pdbx_seq_one_letter_code
_entity_poly.pdbx_strand_id
1 'polypeptide(L)'
;MSSFGRTDSLSDPGPVLRFLAYLAFALICLAPAACAQGRAECRSAPSKILGRAVPFCVILPPSYDAEKNARYPILYSLHGLGASSETLLDSGGLDLIADLWQRNKIGEFLIATPEADRTFYVNSPDGRVPYQDFFMREFIPYIESHYRVRAERRYRAISGISMGGYGALRFALLYPNLFGAVSAHSPALVDGGPSDGISPQQATVISRFLGSAFGTPFDPAYWTEESPFTIVRERRRPIGLEIYFDCGLDDSYGFNRGAAAFDKLLTSRGIPHEFHLYPGVHDWAYFAQHLPASLEFHSRAFGLETASR
;
A
#
# COMPACT_ATOMS: atom_id res chain seq x y z
N MET A 1 23.75 -69.87 -52.94
CA MET A 1 24.54 -68.76 -52.34
C MET A 1 23.64 -68.06 -51.37
N SER A 2 23.91 -68.29 -50.10
CA SER A 2 23.14 -67.92 -48.96
C SER A 2 23.66 -66.55 -48.44
N SER A 3 22.79 -65.61 -48.16
CA SER A 3 23.10 -64.41 -47.40
C SER A 3 22.26 -64.38 -46.10
N PHE A 4 22.91 -64.54 -44.98
CA PHE A 4 22.34 -64.42 -43.68
C PHE A 4 22.09 -62.92 -43.32
N GLY A 5 20.86 -62.55 -43.03
CA GLY A 5 20.50 -61.30 -42.41
C GLY A 5 20.52 -61.46 -40.88
N ARG A 6 21.38 -60.72 -40.22
CA ARG A 6 21.48 -60.68 -38.78
C ARG A 6 20.49 -59.64 -38.25
N THR A 7 19.49 -60.08 -37.52
CA THR A 7 18.62 -59.18 -36.71
C THR A 7 19.24 -58.99 -35.35
N ASP A 8 19.75 -57.80 -35.06
CA ASP A 8 20.16 -57.41 -33.73
C ASP A 8 18.92 -57.26 -32.84
N SER A 9 18.75 -58.22 -31.93
CA SER A 9 17.74 -58.11 -30.86
C SER A 9 18.24 -57.13 -29.80
N LEU A 10 17.57 -56.00 -29.69
CA LEU A 10 17.76 -55.11 -28.51
C LEU A 10 17.39 -55.88 -27.25
N SER A 11 18.36 -56.14 -26.43
CA SER A 11 18.20 -56.83 -25.15
C SER A 11 17.30 -55.97 -24.20
N ASP A 12 16.22 -56.60 -23.72
CA ASP A 12 15.31 -56.02 -22.74
C ASP A 12 16.06 -55.62 -21.48
N PRO A 13 16.03 -54.35 -21.04
CA PRO A 13 16.66 -53.95 -19.80
C PRO A 13 15.93 -54.62 -18.64
N GLY A 14 16.63 -55.42 -17.90
CA GLY A 14 16.10 -56.28 -16.83
C GLY A 14 15.32 -55.49 -15.75
N PRO A 15 14.52 -56.19 -14.93
CA PRO A 15 13.58 -55.59 -13.99
C PRO A 15 14.20 -54.58 -13.02
N VAL A 16 15.47 -54.71 -12.71
CA VAL A 16 16.23 -53.81 -11.83
C VAL A 16 16.43 -52.42 -12.49
N LEU A 17 16.72 -52.39 -13.80
CA LEU A 17 16.90 -51.13 -14.53
C LEU A 17 15.59 -50.37 -14.72
N ARG A 18 14.50 -51.10 -14.89
CA ARG A 18 13.12 -50.54 -14.94
C ARG A 18 12.71 -49.95 -13.59
N PHE A 19 13.06 -50.65 -12.47
CA PHE A 19 12.76 -50.18 -11.12
C PHE A 19 13.56 -48.92 -10.77
N LEU A 20 14.82 -48.83 -11.13
CA LEU A 20 15.65 -47.64 -10.97
C LEU A 20 15.17 -46.45 -11.81
N ALA A 21 14.67 -46.67 -13.03
CA ALA A 21 14.09 -45.63 -13.88
C ALA A 21 12.79 -45.09 -13.29
N TYR A 22 11.93 -45.94 -12.70
CA TYR A 22 10.70 -45.49 -12.01
C TYR A 22 11.01 -44.75 -10.70
N LEU A 23 12.05 -45.14 -9.95
CA LEU A 23 12.51 -44.44 -8.75
C LEU A 23 13.07 -43.05 -9.11
N ALA A 24 13.85 -42.94 -10.18
CA ALA A 24 14.39 -41.67 -10.66
C ALA A 24 13.27 -40.72 -11.15
N PHE A 25 12.26 -41.28 -11.84
CA PHE A 25 11.10 -40.49 -12.29
C PHE A 25 10.20 -40.05 -11.12
N ALA A 26 10.03 -40.87 -10.09
CA ALA A 26 9.27 -40.51 -8.88
C ALA A 26 10.00 -39.46 -8.01
N LEU A 27 11.36 -39.46 -7.99
CA LEU A 27 12.13 -38.42 -7.28
C LEU A 27 12.09 -37.06 -7.97
N ILE A 28 11.94 -37.01 -9.29
CA ILE A 28 11.83 -35.75 -10.06
C ILE A 28 10.47 -35.06 -9.81
N CYS A 29 9.41 -35.82 -9.46
CA CYS A 29 8.08 -35.28 -9.17
C CYS A 29 7.90 -34.79 -7.74
N LEU A 30 8.90 -34.96 -6.85
CA LEU A 30 8.87 -34.55 -5.44
C LEU A 30 9.81 -33.37 -5.13
N ALA A 31 10.27 -32.63 -6.14
CA ALA A 31 10.82 -31.32 -5.87
C ALA A 31 9.70 -30.50 -5.19
N PRO A 32 9.86 -30.05 -3.93
CA PRO A 32 8.90 -29.13 -3.35
C PRO A 32 8.81 -27.97 -4.34
N ALA A 33 7.60 -27.65 -4.79
CA ALA A 33 7.37 -26.40 -5.49
C ALA A 33 7.94 -25.34 -4.53
N ALA A 34 9.10 -24.77 -4.84
CA ALA A 34 9.64 -23.67 -4.10
C ALA A 34 8.52 -22.62 -4.12
N CYS A 35 7.85 -22.47 -2.97
CA CYS A 35 6.79 -21.46 -2.84
C CYS A 35 7.48 -20.14 -3.21
N ALA A 36 7.18 -19.62 -4.38
CA ALA A 36 7.75 -18.36 -4.81
C ALA A 36 7.39 -17.35 -3.72
N GLN A 37 8.40 -16.79 -3.08
CA GLN A 37 8.17 -15.71 -2.13
C GLN A 37 7.96 -14.42 -2.91
N GLY A 38 7.07 -13.56 -2.44
CA GLY A 38 6.98 -12.21 -2.95
C GLY A 38 8.33 -11.51 -2.81
N ARG A 39 8.61 -10.55 -3.68
CA ARG A 39 9.87 -9.79 -3.66
C ARG A 39 9.60 -8.29 -3.78
N ALA A 40 10.56 -7.50 -3.37
CA ALA A 40 10.54 -6.06 -3.55
C ALA A 40 11.62 -5.61 -4.54
N GLU A 41 11.34 -4.53 -5.24
CA GLU A 41 12.34 -3.80 -6.02
C GLU A 41 12.18 -2.30 -5.80
N CYS A 42 13.30 -1.60 -5.61
CA CYS A 42 13.34 -0.16 -5.43
C CYS A 42 13.97 0.50 -6.66
N ARG A 43 13.36 1.55 -7.14
CA ARG A 43 13.73 2.32 -8.34
C ARG A 43 13.44 3.80 -8.13
N SER A 44 13.61 4.60 -9.17
CA SER A 44 13.19 6.00 -9.19
C SER A 44 12.32 6.29 -10.41
N ALA A 45 11.21 6.97 -10.19
CA ALA A 45 10.35 7.49 -11.24
C ALA A 45 10.84 8.88 -11.67
N PRO A 46 11.08 9.13 -12.96
CA PRO A 46 11.39 10.46 -13.42
C PRO A 46 10.18 11.38 -13.27
N SER A 47 10.38 12.59 -12.77
CA SER A 47 9.32 13.59 -12.66
C SER A 47 9.74 14.91 -13.33
N LYS A 48 8.92 15.35 -14.26
CA LYS A 48 9.00 16.71 -14.84
C LYS A 48 8.37 17.74 -13.91
N ILE A 49 7.31 17.34 -13.21
CA ILE A 49 6.58 18.19 -12.27
C ILE A 49 7.46 18.59 -11.10
N LEU A 50 8.21 17.63 -10.51
CA LEU A 50 9.12 17.91 -9.40
C LEU A 50 10.55 18.26 -9.84
N GLY A 51 10.87 18.14 -11.13
CA GLY A 51 12.20 18.41 -11.68
C GLY A 51 13.29 17.46 -11.18
N ARG A 52 12.93 16.29 -10.64
CA ARG A 52 13.85 15.28 -10.11
C ARG A 52 13.31 13.87 -10.29
N ALA A 53 14.16 12.88 -10.17
CA ALA A 53 13.72 11.50 -9.98
C ALA A 53 13.25 11.29 -8.54
N VAL A 54 12.14 10.56 -8.37
CA VAL A 54 11.53 10.28 -7.07
C VAL A 54 11.70 8.80 -6.77
N PRO A 55 12.37 8.42 -5.66
CA PRO A 55 12.51 7.03 -5.24
C PRO A 55 11.15 6.39 -4.95
N PHE A 56 11.06 5.10 -5.19
CA PHE A 56 9.91 4.28 -4.80
C PHE A 56 10.32 2.82 -4.71
N CYS A 57 9.56 2.02 -3.95
CA CYS A 57 9.66 0.58 -3.99
C CYS A 57 8.32 -0.03 -4.43
N VAL A 58 8.38 -1.23 -5.02
CA VAL A 58 7.21 -2.06 -5.33
C VAL A 58 7.41 -3.44 -4.77
N ILE A 59 6.45 -3.90 -3.97
CA ILE A 59 6.35 -5.28 -3.52
C ILE A 59 5.52 -6.04 -4.54
N LEU A 60 6.10 -7.10 -5.08
CA LEU A 60 5.55 -7.96 -6.12
C LEU A 60 5.10 -9.28 -5.51
N PRO A 61 3.87 -9.76 -5.83
CA PRO A 61 3.34 -10.98 -5.25
C PRO A 61 4.06 -12.24 -5.76
N PRO A 62 3.89 -13.39 -5.07
CA PRO A 62 4.59 -14.64 -5.38
C PRO A 62 4.46 -15.09 -6.83
N SER A 63 3.28 -14.99 -7.45
CA SER A 63 3.06 -15.44 -8.83
C SER A 63 3.59 -14.47 -9.88
N TYR A 64 4.01 -13.25 -9.50
CA TYR A 64 4.33 -12.18 -10.46
C TYR A 64 5.34 -12.60 -11.53
N ASP A 65 6.42 -13.29 -11.15
CA ASP A 65 7.46 -13.68 -12.10
C ASP A 65 7.09 -14.92 -12.94
N ALA A 66 6.24 -15.79 -12.43
CA ALA A 66 5.76 -16.98 -13.12
C ALA A 66 4.63 -16.67 -14.12
N GLU A 67 3.68 -15.85 -13.70
CA GLU A 67 2.45 -15.53 -14.42
C GLU A 67 2.60 -14.28 -15.30
N LYS A 68 3.35 -14.40 -16.42
CA LYS A 68 3.72 -13.24 -17.27
C LYS A 68 2.54 -12.47 -17.86
N ASN A 69 1.37 -13.10 -18.02
CA ASN A 69 0.17 -12.49 -18.59
C ASN A 69 -0.81 -11.99 -17.53
N ALA A 70 -0.62 -12.34 -16.26
CA ALA A 70 -1.48 -11.89 -15.16
C ALA A 70 -1.30 -10.40 -14.89
N ARG A 71 -2.42 -9.73 -14.58
CA ARG A 71 -2.46 -8.36 -14.07
C ARG A 71 -3.07 -8.37 -12.69
N TYR A 72 -2.53 -7.54 -11.81
CA TYR A 72 -2.82 -7.55 -10.38
C TYR A 72 -3.46 -6.23 -9.94
N PRO A 73 -4.32 -6.24 -8.92
CA PRO A 73 -4.68 -5.02 -8.19
C PRO A 73 -3.46 -4.32 -7.63
N ILE A 74 -3.58 -3.03 -7.30
CA ILE A 74 -2.51 -2.26 -6.72
C ILE A 74 -2.96 -1.48 -5.49
N LEU A 75 -2.13 -1.51 -4.45
CA LEU A 75 -2.21 -0.69 -3.26
C LEU A 75 -1.05 0.32 -3.26
N TYR A 76 -1.35 1.60 -3.29
CA TYR A 76 -0.37 2.66 -3.05
C TYR A 76 -0.26 2.88 -1.54
N SER A 77 0.91 2.59 -0.95
CA SER A 77 1.14 2.69 0.50
C SER A 77 2.02 3.91 0.81
N LEU A 78 1.48 4.85 1.55
CA LEU A 78 2.06 6.15 1.83
C LEU A 78 2.75 6.16 3.20
N HIS A 79 4.03 6.52 3.24
CA HIS A 79 4.82 6.54 4.47
C HIS A 79 4.49 7.71 5.40
N GLY A 80 4.85 7.58 6.68
CA GLY A 80 4.71 8.62 7.70
C GLY A 80 5.80 9.69 7.64
N LEU A 81 5.64 10.75 8.42
CA LEU A 81 6.63 11.82 8.52
C LEU A 81 7.97 11.30 9.07
N GLY A 82 9.05 11.60 8.37
CA GLY A 82 10.40 11.15 8.73
C GLY A 82 10.73 9.70 8.32
N ALA A 83 9.80 9.03 7.65
CA ALA A 83 10.01 7.76 6.97
C ALA A 83 10.34 7.98 5.49
N SER A 84 10.54 6.89 4.74
CA SER A 84 10.89 6.89 3.32
C SER A 84 10.09 5.85 2.54
N SER A 85 10.28 5.80 1.23
CA SER A 85 9.76 4.74 0.36
C SER A 85 10.20 3.33 0.76
N GLU A 86 11.32 3.18 1.47
CA GLU A 86 11.89 1.90 1.89
C GLU A 86 11.43 1.47 3.29
N THR A 87 10.85 2.37 4.09
CA THR A 87 10.55 2.12 5.52
C THR A 87 9.68 0.88 5.73
N LEU A 88 8.70 0.62 4.86
CA LEU A 88 7.87 -0.59 4.97
C LEU A 88 8.73 -1.86 4.85
N LEU A 89 9.72 -1.87 3.97
CA LEU A 89 10.63 -3.00 3.75
C LEU A 89 11.60 -3.14 4.92
N ASP A 90 12.27 -2.07 5.31
CA ASP A 90 13.27 -2.04 6.37
C ASP A 90 12.71 -2.43 7.74
N SER A 91 11.41 -2.22 7.91
CA SER A 91 10.70 -2.54 9.16
C SER A 91 10.07 -3.93 9.17
N GLY A 92 10.44 -4.82 8.25
CA GLY A 92 9.93 -6.21 8.19
C GLY A 92 8.56 -6.36 7.52
N GLY A 93 8.07 -5.33 6.85
CA GLY A 93 6.76 -5.38 6.17
C GLY A 93 6.71 -6.38 5.04
N LEU A 94 7.83 -6.63 4.34
CA LEU A 94 7.87 -7.65 3.28
C LEU A 94 7.62 -9.05 3.85
N ASP A 95 8.26 -9.39 4.96
CA ASP A 95 8.08 -10.71 5.60
C ASP A 95 6.66 -10.89 6.12
N LEU A 96 6.09 -9.84 6.71
CA LEU A 96 4.70 -9.84 7.16
C LEU A 96 3.73 -10.07 6.00
N ILE A 97 3.91 -9.37 4.88
CA ILE A 97 3.07 -9.51 3.70
C ILE A 97 3.24 -10.89 3.07
N ALA A 98 4.48 -11.41 3.00
CA ALA A 98 4.77 -12.76 2.50
C ALA A 98 4.08 -13.84 3.35
N ASP A 99 4.09 -13.72 4.68
CA ASP A 99 3.36 -14.61 5.60
C ASP A 99 1.84 -14.58 5.34
N LEU A 100 1.27 -13.40 5.12
CA LEU A 100 -0.15 -13.26 4.80
C LEU A 100 -0.51 -13.94 3.46
N TRP A 101 0.31 -13.80 2.42
CA TRP A 101 0.15 -14.53 1.16
C TRP A 101 0.25 -16.04 1.36
N GLN A 102 1.29 -16.49 2.05
CA GLN A 102 1.53 -17.93 2.30
C GLN A 102 0.37 -18.58 3.07
N ARG A 103 -0.22 -17.86 4.01
CA ARG A 103 -1.39 -18.32 4.78
C ARG A 103 -2.72 -18.10 4.08
N ASN A 104 -2.74 -17.60 2.84
CA ASN A 104 -3.94 -17.22 2.11
C ASN A 104 -4.85 -16.26 2.91
N LYS A 105 -4.26 -15.37 3.72
CA LYS A 105 -5.00 -14.32 4.43
C LYS A 105 -5.32 -13.14 3.52
N ILE A 106 -4.50 -12.90 2.53
CA ILE A 106 -4.70 -11.91 1.47
C ILE A 106 -4.47 -12.57 0.11
N GLY A 107 -5.20 -12.12 -0.90
CA GLY A 107 -4.91 -12.45 -2.28
C GLY A 107 -3.73 -11.64 -2.84
N GLU A 108 -3.31 -11.93 -4.05
CA GLU A 108 -2.14 -11.31 -4.65
C GLU A 108 -2.44 -9.95 -5.27
N PHE A 109 -1.77 -8.92 -4.79
CA PHE A 109 -1.77 -7.56 -5.33
C PHE A 109 -0.40 -6.90 -5.17
N LEU A 110 -0.11 -5.88 -5.97
CA LEU A 110 1.10 -5.09 -5.85
C LEU A 110 0.96 -4.05 -4.74
N ILE A 111 2.09 -3.71 -4.08
CA ILE A 111 2.13 -2.59 -3.15
C ILE A 111 3.24 -1.64 -3.61
N ALA A 112 2.89 -0.40 -3.92
CA ALA A 112 3.84 0.64 -4.34
C ALA A 112 4.00 1.70 -3.26
N THR A 113 5.26 1.99 -2.87
CA THR A 113 5.60 2.94 -1.80
C THR A 113 6.42 4.10 -2.37
N PRO A 114 5.80 5.25 -2.72
CA PRO A 114 6.53 6.41 -3.22
C PRO A 114 7.22 7.20 -2.10
N GLU A 115 8.37 7.80 -2.41
CA GLU A 115 8.99 8.81 -1.56
C GLU A 115 8.21 10.12 -1.61
N ALA A 116 7.96 10.70 -0.45
CA ALA A 116 7.18 11.94 -0.32
C ALA A 116 7.83 12.99 0.59
N ASP A 117 9.02 12.74 1.12
CA ASP A 117 9.67 13.65 2.06
C ASP A 117 8.71 14.06 3.22
N ARG A 118 8.44 15.37 3.35
CA ARG A 118 7.54 15.96 4.36
C ARG A 118 6.36 16.71 3.73
N THR A 119 5.90 16.26 2.57
CA THR A 119 4.91 17.00 1.75
C THR A 119 3.49 16.86 2.23
N PHE A 120 3.20 15.97 3.19
CA PHE A 120 1.81 15.60 3.54
C PHE A 120 0.97 15.21 2.33
N TYR A 121 1.65 14.85 1.23
CA TYR A 121 0.99 14.47 -0.03
C TYR A 121 0.11 15.58 -0.62
N VAL A 122 0.40 16.84 -0.29
CA VAL A 122 -0.25 18.03 -0.87
C VAL A 122 0.70 18.75 -1.83
N ASN A 123 0.17 19.66 -2.64
CA ASN A 123 1.01 20.66 -3.28
C ASN A 123 1.40 21.70 -2.22
N SER A 124 2.61 22.25 -2.25
CA SER A 124 2.92 23.38 -1.38
C SER A 124 2.17 24.63 -1.84
N PRO A 125 1.72 25.53 -0.91
CA PRO A 125 0.93 26.69 -1.29
C PRO A 125 1.68 27.68 -2.19
N ASP A 126 3.00 27.68 -2.15
CA ASP A 126 3.88 28.49 -3.02
C ASP A 126 4.15 27.84 -4.38
N GLY A 127 3.61 26.65 -4.64
CA GLY A 127 3.76 25.90 -5.88
C GLY A 127 5.15 25.30 -6.12
N ARG A 128 6.08 25.41 -5.17
CA ARG A 128 7.47 24.92 -5.35
C ARG A 128 7.56 23.41 -5.27
N VAL A 129 6.68 22.76 -4.51
CA VAL A 129 6.62 21.31 -4.36
C VAL A 129 5.21 20.82 -4.71
N PRO A 130 4.87 20.68 -5.99
CA PRO A 130 3.54 20.22 -6.44
C PRO A 130 3.44 18.69 -6.35
N TYR A 131 3.54 18.12 -5.12
CA TYR A 131 3.63 16.69 -4.90
C TYR A 131 2.34 15.95 -5.27
N GLN A 132 1.17 16.51 -4.95
CA GLN A 132 -0.12 15.93 -5.37
C GLN A 132 -0.19 15.77 -6.89
N ASP A 133 0.22 16.81 -7.64
CA ASP A 133 0.22 16.78 -9.10
C ASP A 133 1.18 15.70 -9.64
N PHE A 134 2.36 15.59 -9.06
CA PHE A 134 3.29 14.50 -9.37
C PHE A 134 2.65 13.13 -9.14
N PHE A 135 2.09 12.90 -7.94
CA PHE A 135 1.53 11.61 -7.58
C PHE A 135 0.40 11.20 -8.53
N MET A 136 -0.53 12.12 -8.81
CA MET A 136 -1.70 11.85 -9.64
C MET A 136 -1.39 11.78 -11.13
N ARG A 137 -0.53 12.64 -11.64
CA ARG A 137 -0.35 12.87 -13.09
C ARG A 137 0.90 12.19 -13.65
N GLU A 138 1.87 11.84 -12.80
CA GLU A 138 3.11 11.17 -13.23
C GLU A 138 3.30 9.82 -12.53
N PHE A 139 3.24 9.73 -11.20
CA PHE A 139 3.59 8.52 -10.46
C PHE A 139 2.60 7.35 -10.71
N ILE A 140 1.29 7.57 -10.54
CA ILE A 140 0.29 6.54 -10.83
C ILE A 140 0.40 6.04 -12.27
N PRO A 141 0.40 6.89 -13.31
CA PRO A 141 0.60 6.45 -14.70
C PRO A 141 1.93 5.73 -14.93
N TYR A 142 3.00 6.18 -14.29
CA TYR A 142 4.30 5.53 -14.38
C TYR A 142 4.24 4.09 -13.87
N ILE A 143 3.73 3.87 -12.66
CA ILE A 143 3.59 2.54 -12.08
C ILE A 143 2.71 1.64 -12.96
N GLU A 144 1.56 2.12 -13.39
CA GLU A 144 0.60 1.35 -14.19
C GLU A 144 1.10 1.01 -15.60
N SER A 145 2.07 1.77 -16.13
CA SER A 145 2.71 1.48 -17.42
C SER A 145 3.92 0.55 -17.31
N HIS A 146 4.60 0.49 -16.15
CA HIS A 146 5.81 -0.31 -15.95
C HIS A 146 5.56 -1.63 -15.24
N TYR A 147 4.41 -1.78 -14.59
CA TYR A 147 4.02 -2.99 -13.87
C TYR A 147 2.70 -3.54 -14.42
N ARG A 148 2.48 -4.83 -14.22
CA ARG A 148 1.24 -5.49 -14.68
C ARG A 148 0.09 -5.23 -13.71
N VAL A 149 -0.43 -4.01 -13.77
CA VAL A 149 -1.53 -3.51 -12.92
C VAL A 149 -2.87 -3.60 -13.63
N ARG A 150 -3.93 -3.95 -12.91
CA ARG A 150 -5.32 -3.70 -13.33
C ARG A 150 -5.65 -2.24 -13.03
N ALA A 151 -5.58 -1.38 -14.06
CA ALA A 151 -5.73 0.07 -13.93
C ALA A 151 -7.17 0.56 -13.76
N GLU A 152 -8.08 -0.28 -13.28
CA GLU A 152 -9.48 0.07 -13.02
C GLU A 152 -9.66 0.53 -11.58
N ARG A 153 -10.62 1.43 -11.34
CA ARG A 153 -10.93 1.98 -10.01
C ARG A 153 -11.05 0.91 -8.92
N ARG A 154 -11.80 -0.16 -9.17
CA ARG A 154 -12.04 -1.25 -8.19
C ARG A 154 -10.79 -2.04 -7.81
N TYR A 155 -9.74 -1.96 -8.62
CA TYR A 155 -8.46 -2.63 -8.39
C TYR A 155 -7.34 -1.67 -8.00
N ARG A 156 -7.69 -0.40 -7.72
CA ARG A 156 -6.76 0.62 -7.24
C ARG A 156 -7.17 1.08 -5.85
N ALA A 157 -6.30 0.87 -4.88
CA ALA A 157 -6.48 1.29 -3.51
C ALA A 157 -5.30 2.14 -3.03
N ILE A 158 -5.52 2.85 -1.93
CA ILE A 158 -4.49 3.65 -1.29
C ILE A 158 -4.51 3.40 0.21
N SER A 159 -3.34 3.38 0.83
CA SER A 159 -3.15 3.20 2.27
C SER A 159 -2.10 4.15 2.78
N GLY A 160 -2.05 4.38 4.08
CA GLY A 160 -0.95 5.13 4.66
C GLY A 160 -0.92 5.14 6.18
N ILE A 161 0.23 5.53 6.70
CA ILE A 161 0.50 5.63 8.13
C ILE A 161 0.72 7.09 8.48
N SER A 162 0.08 7.61 9.55
CA SER A 162 0.35 8.95 10.10
C SER A 162 0.14 10.05 9.04
N MET A 163 1.19 10.77 8.63
CA MET A 163 1.20 11.69 7.49
C MET A 163 0.67 11.01 6.22
N GLY A 164 1.09 9.77 5.96
CA GLY A 164 0.59 8.98 4.82
C GLY A 164 -0.88 8.63 4.94
N GLY A 165 -1.36 8.37 6.16
CA GLY A 165 -2.78 8.13 6.44
C GLY A 165 -3.64 9.37 6.16
N TYR A 166 -3.14 10.56 6.51
CA TYR A 166 -3.75 11.84 6.10
C TYR A 166 -3.81 11.94 4.58
N GLY A 167 -2.68 11.72 3.89
CA GLY A 167 -2.61 11.78 2.44
C GLY A 167 -3.52 10.77 1.74
N ALA A 168 -3.58 9.54 2.25
CA ALA A 168 -4.40 8.47 1.69
C ALA A 168 -5.89 8.81 1.77
N LEU A 169 -6.40 9.19 2.96
CA LEU A 169 -7.79 9.62 3.14
C LEU A 169 -8.11 10.81 2.25
N ARG A 170 -7.21 11.81 2.24
CA ARG A 170 -7.38 13.01 1.41
C ARG A 170 -7.48 12.66 -0.08
N PHE A 171 -6.57 11.87 -0.60
CA PHE A 171 -6.60 11.48 -2.02
C PHE A 171 -7.85 10.69 -2.39
N ALA A 172 -8.23 9.70 -1.59
CA ALA A 172 -9.41 8.90 -1.87
C ALA A 172 -10.70 9.73 -1.86
N LEU A 173 -10.81 10.71 -0.96
CA LEU A 173 -11.96 11.61 -0.87
C LEU A 173 -11.98 12.66 -1.99
N LEU A 174 -10.81 13.16 -2.43
CA LEU A 174 -10.71 14.10 -3.54
C LEU A 174 -10.93 13.43 -4.89
N TYR A 175 -10.48 12.19 -5.05
CA TYR A 175 -10.50 11.44 -6.30
C TYR A 175 -11.29 10.12 -6.17
N PRO A 176 -12.56 10.15 -5.75
CA PRO A 176 -13.35 8.93 -5.50
C PRO A 176 -13.61 8.10 -6.76
N ASN A 177 -13.38 8.66 -7.94
CA ASN A 177 -13.46 7.94 -9.21
C ASN A 177 -12.15 7.22 -9.57
N LEU A 178 -11.07 7.48 -8.85
CA LEU A 178 -9.76 6.88 -9.08
C LEU A 178 -9.52 5.67 -8.17
N PHE A 179 -9.91 5.77 -6.90
CA PHE A 179 -9.69 4.74 -5.89
C PHE A 179 -11.00 4.03 -5.51
N GLY A 180 -10.95 2.69 -5.40
CA GLY A 180 -12.05 1.86 -4.91
C GLY A 180 -12.05 1.71 -3.38
N ALA A 181 -10.86 1.74 -2.76
CA ALA A 181 -10.71 1.57 -1.33
C ALA A 181 -9.57 2.43 -0.77
N VAL A 182 -9.69 2.78 0.52
CA VAL A 182 -8.65 3.47 1.28
C VAL A 182 -8.53 2.90 2.68
N SER A 183 -7.29 2.78 3.19
CA SER A 183 -7.04 2.54 4.60
C SER A 183 -6.06 3.54 5.20
N ALA A 184 -6.15 3.78 6.53
CA ALA A 184 -5.26 4.69 7.21
C ALA A 184 -4.98 4.22 8.65
N HIS A 185 -3.70 4.17 9.03
CA HIS A 185 -3.26 3.81 10.38
C HIS A 185 -2.78 5.06 11.11
N SER A 186 -3.36 5.33 12.29
CA SER A 186 -3.10 6.55 13.08
C SER A 186 -2.94 7.79 12.20
N PRO A 187 -3.91 8.09 11.30
CA PRO A 187 -3.79 9.20 10.37
C PRO A 187 -3.62 10.52 11.12
N ALA A 188 -2.79 11.41 10.60
CA ALA A 188 -2.54 12.74 11.18
C ALA A 188 -3.77 13.65 11.05
N LEU A 189 -4.88 13.23 11.65
CA LEU A 189 -6.17 13.92 11.62
C LEU A 189 -6.29 14.88 12.79
N VAL A 190 -6.53 16.14 12.50
CA VAL A 190 -6.85 17.21 13.47
C VAL A 190 -8.07 17.95 12.96
N ASP A 191 -9.15 17.98 13.75
CA ASP A 191 -10.34 18.78 13.44
C ASP A 191 -10.10 20.22 13.89
N GLY A 192 -9.93 21.14 12.97
CA GLY A 192 -9.48 22.53 13.21
C GLY A 192 -8.02 22.74 12.84
N GLY A 193 -7.42 23.79 13.37
CA GLY A 193 -6.02 24.11 13.13
C GLY A 193 -5.08 23.30 14.02
N PRO A 194 -3.93 22.83 13.51
CA PRO A 194 -2.95 22.11 14.33
C PRO A 194 -2.32 22.99 15.41
N SER A 195 -2.53 24.30 15.35
CA SER A 195 -2.09 25.31 16.32
C SER A 195 -3.18 25.80 17.26
N ASP A 196 -4.41 25.29 17.16
CA ASP A 196 -5.52 25.72 18.00
C ASP A 196 -5.30 25.31 19.45
N GLY A 197 -5.32 26.27 20.37
CA GLY A 197 -5.16 26.03 21.80
C GLY A 197 -3.75 25.69 22.27
N ILE A 198 -2.71 25.90 21.45
CA ILE A 198 -1.30 25.66 21.81
C ILE A 198 -0.53 26.96 22.05
N SER A 199 0.59 26.86 22.76
CA SER A 199 1.48 28.00 23.01
C SER A 199 2.21 28.48 21.74
N PRO A 200 2.71 29.74 21.70
CA PRO A 200 3.52 30.23 20.57
C PRO A 200 4.76 29.38 20.29
N GLN A 201 5.37 28.79 21.32
CA GLN A 201 6.52 27.90 21.17
C GLN A 201 6.14 26.60 20.46
N GLN A 202 5.01 26.00 20.84
CA GLN A 202 4.48 24.81 20.17
C GLN A 202 4.08 25.13 18.72
N ALA A 203 3.46 26.28 18.46
CA ALA A 203 3.14 26.74 17.12
C ALA A 203 4.40 26.87 16.24
N THR A 204 5.51 27.36 16.80
CA THR A 204 6.80 27.45 16.10
C THR A 204 7.34 26.06 15.74
N VAL A 205 7.23 25.09 16.65
CA VAL A 205 7.64 23.70 16.39
C VAL A 205 6.78 23.08 15.28
N ILE A 206 5.46 23.22 15.38
CA ILE A 206 4.53 22.72 14.35
C ILE A 206 4.84 23.34 12.99
N SER A 207 5.03 24.67 12.92
CA SER A 207 5.40 25.36 11.68
C SER A 207 6.69 24.81 11.06
N ARG A 208 7.67 24.43 11.88
CA ARG A 208 8.91 23.81 11.41
C ARG A 208 8.68 22.43 10.78
N PHE A 209 7.73 21.65 11.29
CA PHE A 209 7.42 20.33 10.75
C PHE A 209 6.46 20.37 9.57
N LEU A 210 5.51 21.29 9.57
CA LEU A 210 4.45 21.39 8.55
C LEU A 210 4.74 22.43 7.48
N GLY A 211 5.73 23.30 7.66
CA GLY A 211 5.97 24.44 6.78
C GLY A 211 6.26 24.09 5.32
N SER A 212 6.93 22.97 5.09
CA SER A 212 7.19 22.50 3.71
C SER A 212 5.91 22.13 2.95
N ALA A 213 4.89 21.68 3.66
CA ALA A 213 3.61 21.27 3.09
C ALA A 213 2.56 22.39 3.09
N PHE A 214 2.51 23.16 4.18
CA PHE A 214 1.41 24.10 4.44
C PHE A 214 1.85 25.56 4.59
N GLY A 215 3.05 25.89 4.10
CA GLY A 215 3.55 27.26 4.03
C GLY A 215 4.52 27.65 5.15
N THR A 216 5.39 28.60 4.81
CA THR A 216 6.34 29.19 5.78
C THR A 216 6.26 30.72 5.66
N PRO A 217 5.58 31.41 6.62
CA PRO A 217 4.95 30.87 7.82
C PRO A 217 3.81 29.88 7.52
N PHE A 218 3.47 29.05 8.51
CA PHE A 218 2.35 28.10 8.39
C PHE A 218 1.05 28.84 8.04
N ASP A 219 0.34 28.34 7.02
CA ASP A 219 -0.93 28.88 6.53
C ASP A 219 -2.11 28.05 7.05
N PRO A 220 -2.85 28.53 8.08
CA PRO A 220 -3.99 27.82 8.63
C PRO A 220 -5.18 27.68 7.65
N ALA A 221 -5.33 28.62 6.74
CA ALA A 221 -6.41 28.57 5.74
C ALA A 221 -6.14 27.43 4.74
N TYR A 222 -4.90 27.34 4.25
CA TYR A 222 -4.47 26.26 3.37
C TYR A 222 -4.53 24.88 4.06
N TRP A 223 -4.12 24.79 5.33
CA TRP A 223 -4.32 23.57 6.12
C TRP A 223 -5.78 23.15 6.15
N THR A 224 -6.68 24.09 6.42
CA THR A 224 -8.13 23.83 6.51
C THR A 224 -8.69 23.38 5.18
N GLU A 225 -8.31 24.03 4.08
CA GLU A 225 -8.73 23.66 2.71
C GLU A 225 -8.31 22.23 2.36
N GLU A 226 -7.07 21.85 2.70
CA GLU A 226 -6.50 20.56 2.38
C GLU A 226 -6.94 19.43 3.34
N SER A 227 -7.65 19.76 4.43
CA SER A 227 -8.05 18.82 5.47
C SER A 227 -9.08 17.80 4.97
N PRO A 228 -8.91 16.48 5.27
CA PRO A 228 -9.94 15.47 5.04
C PRO A 228 -11.31 15.83 5.66
N PHE A 229 -11.32 16.54 6.80
CA PHE A 229 -12.56 17.02 7.42
C PHE A 229 -13.32 17.98 6.52
N THR A 230 -12.63 18.98 5.96
CA THR A 230 -13.23 19.97 5.05
C THR A 230 -13.73 19.31 3.79
N ILE A 231 -12.96 18.39 3.22
CA ILE A 231 -13.37 17.64 2.03
C ILE A 231 -14.67 16.88 2.28
N VAL A 232 -14.81 16.19 3.42
CA VAL A 232 -16.05 15.47 3.78
C VAL A 232 -17.21 16.42 4.04
N ARG A 233 -16.98 17.61 4.64
CA ARG A 233 -18.02 18.60 4.90
C ARG A 233 -18.56 19.25 3.63
N GLU A 234 -17.71 19.54 2.68
CA GLU A 234 -18.04 20.39 1.52
C GLU A 234 -18.32 19.62 0.23
N ARG A 235 -17.77 18.41 0.09
CA ARG A 235 -17.94 17.63 -1.14
C ARG A 235 -19.12 16.67 -1.07
N ARG A 236 -19.53 16.21 -2.25
CA ARG A 236 -20.52 15.14 -2.35
C ARG A 236 -19.97 13.85 -1.77
N ARG A 237 -20.86 13.09 -1.14
CA ARG A 237 -20.55 11.76 -0.62
C ARG A 237 -19.87 10.90 -1.70
N PRO A 238 -18.72 10.28 -1.42
CA PRO A 238 -18.06 9.37 -2.35
C PRO A 238 -18.90 8.09 -2.49
N ILE A 239 -19.35 7.78 -3.71
CA ILE A 239 -20.15 6.58 -3.96
C ILE A 239 -19.21 5.38 -4.17
N GLY A 240 -19.45 4.28 -3.44
CA GLY A 240 -18.70 3.03 -3.59
C GLY A 240 -17.21 3.14 -3.26
N LEU A 241 -16.82 4.09 -2.42
CA LEU A 241 -15.49 4.13 -1.81
C LEU A 241 -15.56 3.35 -0.50
N GLU A 242 -14.76 2.31 -0.37
CA GLU A 242 -14.57 1.57 0.87
C GLU A 242 -13.50 2.24 1.73
N ILE A 243 -13.80 2.47 3.01
CA ILE A 243 -12.94 3.23 3.92
C ILE A 243 -12.69 2.41 5.18
N TYR A 244 -11.43 2.23 5.53
CA TYR A 244 -10.96 1.67 6.79
C TYR A 244 -9.98 2.62 7.46
N PHE A 245 -10.07 2.81 8.76
CA PHE A 245 -9.00 3.48 9.50
C PHE A 245 -8.98 3.05 10.97
N ASP A 246 -7.80 3.11 11.55
CA ASP A 246 -7.59 2.81 12.96
C ASP A 246 -6.63 3.81 13.61
N CYS A 247 -6.63 3.84 14.95
CA CYS A 247 -5.69 4.63 15.72
C CYS A 247 -5.43 3.99 17.08
N GLY A 248 -4.22 4.16 17.60
CA GLY A 248 -3.88 3.77 18.96
C GLY A 248 -4.64 4.59 20.00
N LEU A 249 -5.18 3.96 21.05
CA LEU A 249 -5.87 4.63 22.14
C LEU A 249 -4.98 5.65 22.85
N ASP A 250 -3.69 5.35 22.96
CA ASP A 250 -2.68 6.17 23.61
C ASP A 250 -1.74 6.83 22.60
N ASP A 251 -2.26 7.16 21.41
CA ASP A 251 -1.50 7.81 20.33
C ASP A 251 -0.77 9.06 20.86
N SER A 252 0.56 9.06 20.73
CA SER A 252 1.44 10.08 21.36
C SER A 252 1.24 11.49 20.78
N TYR A 253 0.64 11.60 19.60
CA TYR A 253 0.31 12.87 18.94
C TYR A 253 -1.15 13.28 19.16
N GLY A 254 -1.94 12.44 19.85
CA GLY A 254 -3.36 12.67 20.08
C GLY A 254 -4.25 12.50 18.85
N PHE A 255 -3.77 11.81 17.82
CA PHE A 255 -4.54 11.56 16.59
C PHE A 255 -5.76 10.66 16.81
N ASN A 256 -5.82 9.91 17.92
CA ASN A 256 -7.01 9.17 18.34
C ASN A 256 -8.25 10.07 18.49
N ARG A 257 -8.08 11.32 18.95
CA ARG A 257 -9.18 12.29 19.06
C ARG A 257 -9.66 12.73 17.67
N GLY A 258 -8.73 13.03 16.77
CA GLY A 258 -9.03 13.38 15.39
C GLY A 258 -9.69 12.21 14.65
N ALA A 259 -9.19 10.99 14.80
CA ALA A 259 -9.79 9.79 14.22
C ALA A 259 -11.22 9.58 14.72
N ALA A 260 -11.48 9.68 16.03
CA ALA A 260 -12.83 9.58 16.59
C ALA A 260 -13.77 10.73 16.14
N ALA A 261 -13.24 11.94 15.94
CA ALA A 261 -14.02 13.04 15.38
C ALA A 261 -14.36 12.81 13.90
N PHE A 262 -13.41 12.21 13.15
CA PHE A 262 -13.61 11.89 11.75
C PHE A 262 -14.63 10.77 11.53
N ASP A 263 -14.62 9.72 12.37
CA ASP A 263 -15.64 8.68 12.45
C ASP A 263 -17.05 9.27 12.63
N LYS A 264 -17.21 10.16 13.62
CA LYS A 264 -18.49 10.86 13.86
C LYS A 264 -18.92 11.69 12.64
N LEU A 265 -17.99 12.36 11.99
CA LEU A 265 -18.27 13.14 10.80
C LEU A 265 -18.74 12.24 9.64
N LEU A 266 -18.01 11.16 9.35
CA LEU A 266 -18.38 10.21 8.29
C LEU A 266 -19.76 9.59 8.56
N THR A 267 -20.02 9.18 9.81
CA THR A 267 -21.33 8.66 10.26
C THR A 267 -22.44 9.68 10.03
N SER A 268 -22.24 10.94 10.45
CA SER A 268 -23.22 12.00 10.28
C SER A 268 -23.55 12.31 8.80
N ARG A 269 -22.57 12.06 7.92
CA ARG A 269 -22.71 12.23 6.47
C ARG A 269 -23.23 10.96 5.78
N GLY A 270 -23.48 9.89 6.52
CA GLY A 270 -23.94 8.60 6.00
C GLY A 270 -22.92 7.95 5.07
N ILE A 271 -21.62 8.17 5.27
CA ILE A 271 -20.53 7.57 4.51
C ILE A 271 -20.13 6.26 5.20
N PRO A 272 -20.31 5.07 4.57
CA PRO A 272 -19.92 3.80 5.16
C PRO A 272 -18.41 3.74 5.35
N HIS A 273 -17.99 3.23 6.51
CA HIS A 273 -16.57 3.07 6.85
C HIS A 273 -16.41 2.06 7.99
N GLU A 274 -15.20 1.52 8.13
CA GLU A 274 -14.74 0.73 9.26
C GLU A 274 -13.79 1.60 10.09
N PHE A 275 -14.05 1.76 11.39
CA PHE A 275 -13.19 2.50 12.30
C PHE A 275 -12.89 1.71 13.55
N HIS A 276 -11.63 1.72 13.99
CA HIS A 276 -11.20 1.01 15.18
C HIS A 276 -10.25 1.86 16.03
N LEU A 277 -10.44 1.79 17.35
CA LEU A 277 -9.46 2.24 18.33
C LEU A 277 -8.88 1.01 19.04
N TYR A 278 -7.59 0.79 18.88
CA TYR A 278 -6.90 -0.34 19.48
C TYR A 278 -5.95 0.11 20.61
N PRO A 279 -5.68 -0.73 21.60
CA PRO A 279 -4.60 -0.45 22.54
C PRO A 279 -3.28 -0.23 21.82
N GLY A 280 -2.52 0.81 22.19
CA GLY A 280 -1.21 1.09 21.62
C GLY A 280 -0.94 2.58 21.42
N VAL A 281 0.31 2.87 21.08
CA VAL A 281 0.85 4.21 20.87
C VAL A 281 1.15 4.45 19.38
N HIS A 282 1.79 5.58 19.05
CA HIS A 282 2.15 5.91 17.66
C HIS A 282 3.55 5.39 17.30
N ASP A 283 3.69 4.09 17.13
CA ASP A 283 4.96 3.45 16.81
C ASP A 283 4.83 2.29 15.82
N TRP A 284 5.99 1.77 15.37
CA TRP A 284 6.01 0.67 14.41
C TRP A 284 5.41 -0.63 14.98
N ALA A 285 5.53 -0.89 16.27
CA ALA A 285 4.93 -2.08 16.88
C ALA A 285 3.42 -2.09 16.71
N TYR A 286 2.77 -0.94 16.95
CA TYR A 286 1.36 -0.75 16.68
C TYR A 286 1.02 -0.97 15.20
N PHE A 287 1.75 -0.34 14.28
CA PHE A 287 1.47 -0.45 12.85
C PHE A 287 1.64 -1.88 12.34
N ALA A 288 2.73 -2.56 12.71
CA ALA A 288 2.98 -3.95 12.33
C ALA A 288 1.88 -4.90 12.83
N GLN A 289 1.33 -4.64 14.03
CA GLN A 289 0.24 -5.44 14.59
C GLN A 289 -1.08 -5.26 13.83
N HIS A 290 -1.38 -4.05 13.33
CA HIS A 290 -2.68 -3.73 12.73
C HIS A 290 -2.66 -3.67 11.19
N LEU A 291 -1.48 -3.61 10.57
CA LEU A 291 -1.33 -3.68 9.11
C LEU A 291 -2.01 -4.92 8.47
N PRO A 292 -1.98 -6.13 9.07
CA PRO A 292 -2.70 -7.29 8.53
C PRO A 292 -4.19 -7.05 8.33
N ALA A 293 -4.87 -6.39 9.27
CA ALA A 293 -6.31 -6.12 9.17
C ALA A 293 -6.65 -5.23 7.97
N SER A 294 -5.85 -4.19 7.72
CA SER A 294 -6.04 -3.31 6.55
C SER A 294 -5.66 -3.99 5.23
N LEU A 295 -4.67 -4.88 5.21
CA LEU A 295 -4.33 -5.67 4.02
C LEU A 295 -5.43 -6.69 3.69
N GLU A 296 -6.00 -7.35 4.71
CA GLU A 296 -7.19 -8.21 4.54
C GLU A 296 -8.40 -7.40 4.03
N PHE A 297 -8.62 -6.18 4.56
CA PHE A 297 -9.64 -5.27 4.05
C PHE A 297 -9.43 -4.97 2.57
N HIS A 298 -8.22 -4.60 2.13
CA HIS A 298 -7.95 -4.35 0.72
C HIS A 298 -8.11 -5.58 -0.15
N SER A 299 -7.71 -6.77 0.33
CA SER A 299 -7.94 -8.03 -0.37
C SER A 299 -9.42 -8.27 -0.64
N ARG A 300 -10.29 -8.04 0.36
CA ARG A 300 -11.75 -8.12 0.19
C ARG A 300 -12.27 -7.06 -0.80
N ALA A 301 -11.83 -5.82 -0.67
CA ALA A 301 -12.23 -4.72 -1.55
C ALA A 301 -11.86 -4.98 -3.03
N PHE A 302 -10.75 -5.65 -3.28
CA PHE A 302 -10.35 -6.09 -4.61
C PHE A 302 -11.15 -7.30 -5.12
N GLY A 303 -11.95 -7.94 -4.28
CA GLY A 303 -12.67 -9.18 -4.61
C GLY A 303 -11.73 -10.38 -4.79
N LEU A 304 -10.61 -10.41 -4.06
CA LEU A 304 -9.68 -11.52 -4.10
C LEU A 304 -10.11 -12.61 -3.11
N GLU A 305 -10.06 -13.85 -3.58
CA GLU A 305 -10.36 -15.01 -2.74
C GLU A 305 -9.28 -15.17 -1.66
N THR A 306 -9.72 -15.44 -0.44
CA THR A 306 -8.87 -15.78 0.71
C THR A 306 -9.41 -17.06 1.33
N ALA A 307 -8.59 -17.78 2.10
CA ALA A 307 -9.10 -18.93 2.85
C ALA A 307 -10.26 -18.48 3.74
N SER A 308 -11.41 -19.11 3.63
CA SER A 308 -12.53 -18.89 4.56
C SER A 308 -12.07 -19.20 5.98
N ARG A 309 -12.38 -18.32 6.93
CA ARG A 309 -12.11 -18.53 8.35
C ARG A 309 -12.84 -19.74 8.90
#